data_5f2a60053f031464d90f4c4b3cfd7ad0
#
_entry.id   5f2a60053f031464d90f4c4b3cfd7ad0
#
_cell.length_a   1.000
_cell.length_b   1.000
_cell.length_c   1.000
_cell.angle_alpha   90.00
_cell.angle_beta   90.00
_cell.angle_gamma   90.00
#
_symmetry.space_group_name_H-M   'P 1'
#
loop_
_entity.id
_entity.type
_entity.pdbx_description
1 polymer ?
#
loop_
_entity_poly.entity_id
_entity_poly.type
_entity_poly.pdbx_seq_one_letter_code
_entity_poly.pdbx_strand_id
1 'polypeptide(L)'
;MTIASWWLFGERPNKAILLALPVVIIGLFFISGLGDSSAYGAKPRLGVIAGIFTAIFYSLFLILYRYSNRSLSPATSLQLEATAGGTLGLLVMGLLPLQGLNIEPIDFRPSYPSHVWLVLLGILCQSIGWVAITYSLPRLPAAHTSFAILLQPVLTIVWGVLLLSLIHI
;
A
#
# COMPACT_ATOMS: atom_id res chain seq x y z
N MET A 1 -3.96 5.25 -9.95
CA MET A 1 -4.49 4.04 -10.61
C MET A 1 -5.69 4.36 -11.51
N THR A 2 -6.78 4.98 -11.07
CA THR A 2 -8.01 5.26 -11.85
C THR A 2 -7.76 5.99 -13.18
N ILE A 3 -6.97 7.08 -13.17
CA ILE A 3 -6.64 7.84 -14.38
C ILE A 3 -5.81 7.00 -15.36
N ALA A 4 -4.80 6.29 -14.85
CA ALA A 4 -3.95 5.44 -15.68
C ALA A 4 -4.72 4.25 -16.27
N SER A 5 -5.67 3.67 -15.52
CA SER A 5 -6.53 2.59 -16.04
C SER A 5 -7.50 3.09 -17.11
N TRP A 6 -7.99 4.31 -16.99
CA TRP A 6 -8.81 4.90 -18.03
C TRP A 6 -8.02 5.05 -19.33
N TRP A 7 -6.78 5.52 -19.23
CA TRP A 7 -5.92 5.71 -20.40
C TRP A 7 -5.42 4.40 -21.01
N LEU A 8 -4.99 3.44 -20.18
CA LEU A 8 -4.39 2.17 -20.63
C LEU A 8 -5.42 1.09 -20.98
N PHE A 9 -6.54 1.05 -20.28
CA PHE A 9 -7.53 -0.02 -20.43
C PHE A 9 -8.89 0.48 -20.95
N GLY A 10 -9.03 1.78 -21.19
CA GLY A 10 -10.29 2.38 -21.64
C GLY A 10 -11.41 2.33 -20.58
N GLU A 11 -11.09 2.02 -19.32
CA GLU A 11 -12.08 1.91 -18.25
C GLU A 11 -12.49 3.30 -17.76
N ARG A 12 -13.65 3.77 -18.19
CA ARG A 12 -14.18 5.07 -17.76
C ARG A 12 -14.58 5.02 -16.29
N PRO A 13 -14.05 5.93 -15.43
CA PRO A 13 -14.45 6.00 -14.05
C PRO A 13 -15.93 6.37 -13.92
N ASN A 14 -16.63 5.72 -12.99
CA ASN A 14 -18.02 6.06 -12.67
C ASN A 14 -18.10 7.48 -12.05
N LYS A 15 -19.25 8.15 -12.23
CA LYS A 15 -19.52 9.47 -11.65
C LYS A 15 -19.30 9.52 -10.14
N ALA A 16 -19.68 8.45 -9.41
CA ALA A 16 -19.44 8.34 -7.98
C ALA A 16 -17.95 8.41 -7.61
N ILE A 17 -17.09 7.80 -8.43
CA ILE A 17 -15.64 7.82 -8.24
C ILE A 17 -15.08 9.21 -8.48
N LEU A 18 -15.55 9.91 -9.52
CA LEU A 18 -15.13 11.28 -9.81
C LEU A 18 -15.53 12.26 -8.69
N LEU A 19 -16.70 12.05 -8.09
CA LEU A 19 -17.16 12.83 -6.93
C LEU A 19 -16.39 12.52 -5.65
N ALA A 20 -15.94 11.30 -5.47
CA ALA A 20 -15.16 10.88 -4.30
C ALA A 20 -13.71 11.37 -4.35
N LEU A 21 -13.14 11.60 -5.53
CA LEU A 21 -11.74 12.06 -5.66
C LEU A 21 -11.44 13.37 -4.89
N PRO A 22 -12.23 14.44 -4.99
CA PRO A 22 -12.00 15.66 -4.22
C PRO A 22 -12.06 15.40 -2.71
N VAL A 23 -12.99 14.57 -2.25
CA VAL A 23 -13.13 14.22 -0.83
C VAL A 23 -11.88 13.50 -0.32
N VAL A 24 -11.36 12.55 -1.10
CA VAL A 24 -10.11 11.84 -0.78
C VAL A 24 -8.92 12.82 -0.75
N ILE A 25 -8.81 13.72 -1.71
CA ILE A 25 -7.73 14.72 -1.76
C ILE A 25 -7.78 15.63 -0.53
N ILE A 26 -8.97 16.12 -0.15
CA ILE A 26 -9.16 16.93 1.04
C ILE A 26 -8.78 16.12 2.30
N GLY A 27 -9.23 14.87 2.41
CA GLY A 27 -8.87 13.99 3.51
C GLY A 27 -7.35 13.76 3.61
N LEU A 28 -6.69 13.52 2.50
CA LEU A 28 -5.22 13.38 2.44
C LEU A 28 -4.52 14.69 2.84
N PHE A 29 -5.06 15.85 2.46
CA PHE A 29 -4.51 17.14 2.89
C PHE A 29 -4.54 17.28 4.42
N PHE A 30 -5.66 16.95 5.05
CA PHE A 30 -5.77 17.00 6.52
C PHE A 30 -4.83 15.99 7.21
N ILE A 31 -4.70 14.79 6.67
CA ILE A 31 -3.83 13.75 7.25
C ILE A 31 -2.34 14.05 6.99
N SER A 32 -2.01 14.81 5.95
CA SER A 32 -0.62 15.08 5.55
C SER A 32 0.16 16.00 6.51
N GLY A 33 -0.53 16.68 7.44
CA GLY A 33 0.09 17.64 8.34
C GLY A 33 0.63 18.89 7.67
N LEU A 34 0.24 19.17 6.42
CA LEU A 34 0.68 20.38 5.71
C LEU A 34 0.14 21.66 6.36
N GLY A 35 -0.96 21.56 7.12
CA GLY A 35 -1.56 22.67 7.86
C GLY A 35 -0.99 22.91 9.26
N ASP A 36 -0.42 21.89 9.89
CA ASP A 36 0.19 21.97 11.22
C ASP A 36 1.46 21.11 11.28
N SER A 37 2.61 21.75 11.16
CA SER A 37 3.90 21.10 11.13
C SER A 37 4.34 20.52 12.49
N SER A 38 3.66 20.87 13.58
CA SER A 38 4.01 20.40 14.93
C SER A 38 3.50 18.99 15.23
N ALA A 39 2.43 18.56 14.54
CA ALA A 39 1.75 17.30 14.80
C ALA A 39 2.41 16.06 14.14
N TYR A 40 3.28 16.22 13.14
CA TYR A 40 3.70 15.15 12.23
C TYR A 40 5.22 14.99 12.04
N GLY A 41 5.99 15.16 13.10
CA GLY A 41 7.44 14.93 13.07
C GLY A 41 8.26 16.07 12.46
N ALA A 42 9.58 15.87 12.37
CA ALA A 42 10.53 16.95 12.07
C ALA A 42 10.49 17.48 10.62
N LYS A 43 9.97 16.70 9.64
CA LYS A 43 10.02 17.07 8.21
C LYS A 43 8.78 16.62 7.43
N PRO A 44 7.58 17.18 7.71
CA PRO A 44 6.33 16.71 7.09
C PRO A 44 6.30 16.87 5.56
N ARG A 45 6.96 17.89 5.00
CA ARG A 45 7.04 18.08 3.54
C ARG A 45 7.78 16.96 2.83
N LEU A 46 8.88 16.45 3.41
CA LEU A 46 9.59 15.30 2.85
C LEU A 46 8.75 14.03 2.92
N GLY A 47 7.99 13.84 4.01
CA GLY A 47 7.04 12.74 4.14
C GLY A 47 5.97 12.76 3.03
N VAL A 48 5.41 13.93 2.73
CA VAL A 48 4.42 14.08 1.65
C VAL A 48 5.03 13.77 0.29
N ILE A 49 6.22 14.27 -0.01
CA ILE A 49 6.93 13.99 -1.26
C ILE A 49 7.20 12.47 -1.39
N ALA A 50 7.74 11.84 -0.35
CA ALA A 50 7.97 10.41 -0.34
C ALA A 50 6.66 9.62 -0.51
N GLY A 51 5.57 10.06 0.12
CA GLY A 51 4.24 9.48 -0.02
C GLY A 51 3.70 9.57 -1.46
N ILE A 52 3.93 10.69 -2.15
CA ILE A 52 3.55 10.84 -3.57
C ILE A 52 4.34 9.85 -4.44
N PHE A 53 5.65 9.75 -4.27
CA PHE A 53 6.46 8.76 -4.99
C PHE A 53 5.98 7.34 -4.72
N THR A 54 5.76 6.99 -3.46
CA THR A 54 5.20 5.68 -3.07
C THR A 54 3.87 5.40 -3.76
N ALA A 55 2.96 6.38 -3.79
CA ALA A 55 1.67 6.23 -4.46
C ALA A 55 1.79 6.01 -5.97
N ILE A 56 2.74 6.67 -6.63
CA ILE A 56 3.04 6.49 -8.05
C ILE A 56 3.55 5.05 -8.30
N PHE A 57 4.60 4.63 -7.57
CA PHE A 57 5.17 3.30 -7.72
C PHE A 57 4.20 2.18 -7.36
N TYR A 58 3.40 2.36 -6.32
CA TYR A 58 2.36 1.41 -5.94
C TYR A 58 1.25 1.31 -7.00
N SER A 59 0.85 2.44 -7.59
CA SER A 59 -0.13 2.44 -8.69
C SER A 59 0.43 1.74 -9.92
N LEU A 60 1.69 1.97 -10.25
CA LEU A 60 2.38 1.30 -11.35
C LEU A 60 2.47 -0.21 -11.10
N PHE A 61 2.88 -0.61 -9.90
CA PHE A 61 2.90 -2.01 -9.49
C PHE A 61 1.53 -2.68 -9.68
N LEU A 62 0.45 -2.10 -9.19
CA LEU A 62 -0.90 -2.67 -9.33
C LEU A 62 -1.35 -2.77 -10.80
N ILE A 63 -0.97 -1.82 -11.66
CA ILE A 63 -1.28 -1.84 -13.08
C ILE A 63 -0.51 -2.97 -13.77
N LEU A 64 0.79 -3.08 -13.50
CA LEU A 64 1.64 -4.15 -14.05
C LEU A 64 1.17 -5.53 -13.55
N TYR A 65 0.85 -5.61 -12.28
CA TYR A 65 0.35 -6.83 -11.66
C TYR A 65 -0.98 -7.28 -12.28
N ARG A 66 -1.90 -6.34 -12.52
CA ARG A 66 -3.15 -6.61 -13.24
C ARG A 66 -2.90 -7.02 -14.69
N TYR A 67 -1.96 -6.36 -15.37
CA TYR A 67 -1.59 -6.70 -16.73
C TYR A 67 -1.02 -8.12 -16.83
N SER A 68 -0.12 -8.49 -15.94
CA SER A 68 0.46 -9.83 -15.88
C SER A 68 -0.58 -10.92 -15.58
N ASN A 69 -1.62 -10.58 -14.82
CA ASN A 69 -2.69 -11.53 -14.45
C ASN A 69 -3.80 -11.68 -15.53
N ARG A 70 -3.66 -11.05 -16.70
CA ARG A 70 -4.65 -11.16 -17.78
C ARG A 70 -4.74 -12.54 -18.40
N SER A 71 -3.66 -13.31 -18.37
CA SER A 71 -3.57 -14.66 -18.91
C SER A 71 -4.24 -15.73 -18.03
N LEU A 72 -4.94 -15.33 -16.95
CA LEU A 72 -5.59 -16.23 -16.00
C LEU A 72 -4.62 -17.21 -15.33
N SER A 73 -3.37 -16.80 -15.14
CA SER A 73 -2.42 -17.54 -14.30
C SER A 73 -3.01 -17.76 -12.91
N PRO A 74 -2.72 -18.89 -12.25
CA PRO A 74 -3.18 -19.11 -10.88
C PRO A 74 -2.76 -17.95 -9.99
N ALA A 75 -3.69 -17.41 -9.21
CA ALA A 75 -3.44 -16.27 -8.32
C ALA A 75 -2.29 -16.53 -7.35
N THR A 76 -2.13 -17.79 -6.92
CA THR A 76 -1.04 -18.24 -6.05
C THR A 76 0.33 -18.18 -6.74
N SER A 77 0.42 -18.53 -8.02
CA SER A 77 1.67 -18.47 -8.77
C SER A 77 2.15 -17.03 -8.93
N LEU A 78 1.27 -16.14 -9.36
CA LEU A 78 1.59 -14.72 -9.52
C LEU A 78 1.97 -14.07 -8.18
N GLN A 79 1.31 -14.45 -7.08
CA GLN A 79 1.66 -13.96 -5.76
C GLN A 79 3.04 -14.44 -5.31
N LEU A 80 3.41 -15.68 -5.60
CA LEU A 80 4.74 -16.21 -5.33
C LEU A 80 5.83 -15.43 -6.08
N GLU A 81 5.61 -15.18 -7.36
CA GLU A 81 6.54 -14.40 -8.20
C GLU A 81 6.71 -12.97 -7.66
N ALA A 82 5.60 -12.30 -7.31
CA ALA A 82 5.63 -10.97 -6.73
C ALA A 82 6.35 -10.94 -5.36
N THR A 83 6.12 -11.95 -4.54
CA THR A 83 6.78 -12.09 -3.22
C THR A 83 8.27 -12.33 -3.40
N ALA A 84 8.67 -13.21 -4.32
CA ALA A 84 10.08 -13.46 -4.61
C ALA A 84 10.78 -12.20 -5.13
N GLY A 85 10.16 -11.46 -6.07
CA GLY A 85 10.67 -10.20 -6.57
C GLY A 85 10.82 -9.13 -5.48
N GLY A 86 9.81 -8.99 -4.61
CA GLY A 86 9.85 -8.09 -3.47
C GLY A 86 10.95 -8.44 -2.46
N THR A 87 11.11 -9.74 -2.16
CA THR A 87 12.17 -10.23 -1.27
C THR A 87 13.55 -9.95 -1.84
N LEU A 88 13.78 -10.23 -3.12
CA LEU A 88 15.03 -9.91 -3.81
C LEU A 88 15.30 -8.40 -3.78
N GLY A 89 14.29 -7.57 -4.03
CA GLY A 89 14.42 -6.11 -3.95
C GLY A 89 14.84 -5.63 -2.56
N LEU A 90 14.24 -6.18 -1.49
CA LEU A 90 14.61 -5.88 -0.11
C LEU A 90 16.03 -6.33 0.23
N LEU A 91 16.45 -7.52 -0.24
CA LEU A 91 17.80 -8.01 -0.04
C LEU A 91 18.83 -7.11 -0.73
N VAL A 92 18.56 -6.73 -1.97
CA VAL A 92 19.44 -5.80 -2.72
C VAL A 92 19.52 -4.45 -2.02
N MET A 93 18.40 -3.89 -1.57
CA MET A 93 18.38 -2.64 -0.83
C MET A 93 19.10 -2.74 0.52
N GLY A 94 18.97 -3.87 1.22
CA GLY A 94 19.68 -4.11 2.49
C GLY A 94 21.18 -4.28 2.34
N LEU A 95 21.66 -4.71 1.16
CA LEU A 95 23.09 -4.88 0.85
C LEU A 95 23.73 -3.60 0.29
N LEU A 96 22.95 -2.68 -0.26
CA LEU A 96 23.46 -1.40 -0.74
C LEU A 96 23.81 -0.51 0.46
N PRO A 97 25.05 0.05 0.49
CA PRO A 97 25.40 1.03 1.51
C PRO A 97 24.62 2.32 1.24
N LEU A 98 23.45 2.46 1.86
CA LEU A 98 22.62 3.66 1.83
C LEU A 98 23.23 4.76 2.73
N GLN A 99 24.56 4.92 2.66
CA GLN A 99 25.31 5.94 3.37
C GLN A 99 24.80 7.32 2.94
N GLY A 100 24.20 8.01 3.87
CA GLY A 100 23.66 9.37 3.65
C GLY A 100 22.15 9.51 3.80
N LEU A 101 21.37 8.43 3.86
CA LEU A 101 19.92 8.50 4.02
C LEU A 101 19.43 8.39 5.47
N ASN A 102 20.33 8.27 6.47
CA ASN A 102 19.97 8.05 7.88
C ASN A 102 18.89 6.95 8.06
N ILE A 103 18.96 5.90 7.26
CA ILE A 103 18.08 4.75 7.36
C ILE A 103 18.72 3.82 8.39
N GLU A 104 18.00 3.55 9.47
CA GLU A 104 18.44 2.58 10.46
C GLU A 104 18.57 1.20 9.82
N PRO A 105 19.62 0.44 10.14
CA PRO A 105 19.77 -0.91 9.63
C PRO A 105 18.58 -1.78 10.06
N ILE A 106 18.12 -2.64 9.15
CA ILE A 106 17.03 -3.57 9.45
C ILE A 106 17.53 -4.54 10.53
N ASP A 107 16.88 -4.53 11.68
CA ASP A 107 17.14 -5.51 12.74
C ASP A 107 16.43 -6.83 12.39
N PHE A 108 17.23 -7.84 12.02
CA PHE A 108 16.74 -9.19 11.74
C PHE A 108 16.57 -10.05 13.00
N ARG A 109 16.76 -9.49 14.19
CA ARG A 109 16.64 -10.19 15.48
C ARG A 109 15.45 -9.67 16.29
N PRO A 110 14.21 -9.76 15.78
CA PRO A 110 13.06 -9.33 16.56
C PRO A 110 12.92 -10.20 17.82
N SER A 111 12.49 -9.59 18.91
CA SER A 111 12.26 -10.31 20.16
C SER A 111 10.94 -11.11 20.10
N TYR A 112 10.88 -12.21 20.86
CA TYR A 112 9.60 -12.83 21.17
C TYR A 112 8.81 -11.87 22.10
N PRO A 113 7.52 -11.56 21.88
CA PRO A 113 6.54 -12.19 20.97
C PRO A 113 6.43 -11.59 19.55
N SER A 114 7.31 -10.68 19.17
CA SER A 114 7.25 -10.00 17.85
C SER A 114 7.28 -10.99 16.67
N HIS A 115 8.02 -12.12 16.84
CA HIS A 115 8.05 -13.19 15.81
C HIS A 115 6.66 -13.75 15.51
N VAL A 116 5.82 -13.95 16.53
CA VAL A 116 4.46 -14.48 16.36
C VAL A 116 3.62 -13.51 15.54
N TRP A 117 3.69 -12.22 15.87
CA TRP A 117 2.97 -11.20 15.12
C TRP A 117 3.46 -11.04 13.69
N LEU A 118 4.77 -11.14 13.45
CA LEU A 118 5.34 -11.12 12.10
C LEU A 118 4.89 -12.32 11.27
N VAL A 119 4.86 -13.52 11.85
CA VAL A 119 4.37 -14.73 11.17
C VAL A 119 2.88 -14.59 10.85
N LEU A 120 2.06 -14.14 11.78
CA LEU A 120 0.64 -13.89 11.55
C LEU A 120 0.42 -12.85 10.45
N LEU A 121 1.18 -11.76 10.49
CA LEU A 121 1.13 -10.72 9.45
C LEU A 121 1.50 -11.31 8.08
N GLY A 122 2.56 -12.12 8.00
CA GLY A 122 3.00 -12.78 6.79
C GLY A 122 1.94 -13.74 6.22
N ILE A 123 1.33 -14.56 7.06
CA ILE A 123 0.32 -15.54 6.62
C ILE A 123 -1.01 -14.86 6.30
N LEU A 124 -1.57 -14.08 7.22
CA LEU A 124 -2.92 -13.53 7.05
C LEU A 124 -2.95 -12.37 6.06
N CYS A 125 -2.07 -11.39 6.21
CA CYS A 125 -2.11 -10.19 5.40
C CYS A 125 -1.36 -10.37 4.08
N GLN A 126 -0.11 -10.87 4.13
CA GLN A 126 0.72 -10.96 2.93
C GLN A 126 0.39 -12.17 2.05
N SER A 127 0.02 -13.31 2.62
CA SER A 127 -0.33 -14.47 1.80
C SER A 127 -1.80 -14.48 1.43
N ILE A 128 -2.70 -14.62 2.40
CA ILE A 128 -4.14 -14.75 2.14
C ILE A 128 -4.70 -13.46 1.55
N GLY A 129 -4.37 -12.30 2.13
CA GLY A 129 -4.86 -11.00 1.67
C GLY A 129 -4.44 -10.70 0.23
N TRP A 130 -3.18 -10.93 -0.10
CA TRP A 130 -2.69 -10.69 -1.47
C TRP A 130 -3.21 -11.72 -2.48
N VAL A 131 -3.39 -12.98 -2.12
CA VAL A 131 -4.04 -13.97 -3.00
C VAL A 131 -5.48 -13.53 -3.31
N ALA A 132 -6.22 -13.04 -2.33
CA ALA A 132 -7.56 -12.51 -2.54
C ALA A 132 -7.56 -11.28 -3.46
N ILE A 133 -6.63 -10.35 -3.29
CA ILE A 133 -6.44 -9.19 -4.17
C ILE A 133 -6.11 -9.66 -5.59
N THR A 134 -5.15 -10.57 -5.75
CA THR A 134 -4.73 -11.12 -7.04
C THR A 134 -5.88 -11.77 -7.78
N TYR A 135 -6.70 -12.53 -7.08
CA TYR A 135 -7.89 -13.15 -7.64
C TYR A 135 -8.95 -12.14 -8.08
N SER A 136 -9.12 -11.06 -7.33
CA SER A 136 -10.15 -10.04 -7.57
C SER A 136 -9.75 -9.03 -8.66
N LEU A 137 -8.46 -8.72 -8.79
CA LEU A 137 -7.92 -7.66 -9.66
C LEU A 137 -8.37 -7.76 -11.13
N PRO A 138 -8.33 -8.92 -11.80
CA PRO A 138 -8.78 -9.03 -13.19
C PRO A 138 -10.30 -9.08 -13.32
N ARG A 139 -11.04 -9.36 -12.25
CA ARG A 139 -12.48 -9.54 -12.23
C ARG A 139 -13.25 -8.26 -11.92
N LEU A 140 -12.58 -7.28 -11.33
CA LEU A 140 -13.17 -6.00 -10.95
C LEU A 140 -12.58 -4.86 -11.78
N PRO A 141 -13.39 -3.84 -12.12
CA PRO A 141 -12.86 -2.60 -12.71
C PRO A 141 -11.82 -1.98 -11.79
N ALA A 142 -10.74 -1.44 -12.37
CA ALA A 142 -9.62 -0.88 -11.61
C ALA A 142 -10.03 0.21 -10.62
N ALA A 143 -11.08 0.96 -10.96
CA ALA A 143 -11.64 1.99 -10.11
C ALA A 143 -12.20 1.41 -8.81
N HIS A 144 -12.97 0.32 -8.87
CA HIS A 144 -13.54 -0.34 -7.69
C HIS A 144 -12.44 -0.94 -6.81
N THR A 145 -11.45 -1.58 -7.41
CA THR A 145 -10.29 -2.10 -6.69
C THR A 145 -9.52 -1.00 -5.97
N SER A 146 -9.31 0.15 -6.62
CA SER A 146 -8.64 1.30 -6.00
C SER A 146 -9.41 1.83 -4.78
N PHE A 147 -10.74 1.89 -4.86
CA PHE A 147 -11.57 2.30 -3.73
C PHE A 147 -11.54 1.28 -2.58
N ALA A 148 -11.60 -0.01 -2.89
CA ALA A 148 -11.49 -1.04 -1.86
C ALA A 148 -10.14 -0.96 -1.12
N ILE A 149 -9.06 -0.68 -1.83
CA ILE A 149 -7.73 -0.49 -1.22
C ILE A 149 -7.70 0.78 -0.36
N LEU A 150 -8.37 1.87 -0.76
CA LEU A 150 -8.47 3.09 0.05
C LEU A 150 -9.22 2.89 1.37
N LEU A 151 -10.02 1.82 1.49
CA LEU A 151 -10.68 1.46 2.75
C LEU A 151 -9.67 0.94 3.80
N GLN A 152 -8.52 0.43 3.39
CA GLN A 152 -7.49 -0.09 4.30
C GLN A 152 -7.07 0.89 5.38
N PRO A 153 -6.65 2.14 5.08
CA PRO A 153 -6.27 3.10 6.11
C PRO A 153 -7.41 3.40 7.09
N VAL A 154 -8.65 3.49 6.58
CA VAL A 154 -9.84 3.75 7.42
C VAL A 154 -10.05 2.59 8.38
N LEU A 155 -10.04 1.36 7.88
CA LEU A 155 -10.18 0.16 8.72
C LEU A 155 -9.02 0.03 9.71
N THR A 156 -7.81 0.38 9.32
CA THR A 156 -6.64 0.36 10.22
C THR A 156 -6.82 1.33 11.39
N ILE A 157 -7.33 2.54 11.14
CA ILE A 157 -7.64 3.51 12.20
C ILE A 157 -8.76 2.97 13.10
N VAL A 158 -9.85 2.48 12.54
CA VAL A 158 -10.98 1.91 13.31
C VAL A 158 -10.51 0.77 14.21
N TRP A 159 -9.76 -0.19 13.66
CA TRP A 159 -9.22 -1.31 14.43
C TRP A 159 -8.15 -0.87 15.44
N GLY A 160 -7.32 0.11 15.09
CA GLY A 160 -6.35 0.70 16.01
C GLY A 160 -7.02 1.31 17.24
N VAL A 161 -8.11 2.06 17.01
CA VAL A 161 -8.89 2.65 18.09
C VAL A 161 -9.58 1.56 18.95
N LEU A 162 -10.23 0.57 18.31
CA LEU A 162 -11.02 -0.44 19.01
C LEU A 162 -10.15 -1.46 19.76
N LEU A 163 -9.04 -1.90 19.16
CA LEU A 163 -8.20 -2.96 19.72
C LEU A 163 -7.05 -2.46 20.60
N LEU A 164 -6.48 -1.31 20.25
CA LEU A 164 -5.30 -0.77 20.93
C LEU A 164 -5.64 0.41 21.83
N SER A 165 -6.91 0.80 21.93
CA SER A 165 -7.36 1.96 22.74
C SER A 165 -6.53 3.23 22.49
N LEU A 166 -6.11 3.46 21.24
CA LEU A 166 -5.22 4.56 20.86
C LEU A 166 -5.82 5.97 21.03
N ILE A 167 -7.07 6.08 21.49
CA ILE A 167 -7.72 7.38 21.77
C ILE A 167 -7.17 8.04 23.05
N HIS A 168 -6.42 7.32 23.87
CA HIS A 168 -5.95 7.82 25.16
C HIS A 168 -4.46 8.21 25.18
N ILE A 169 -3.86 8.46 24.03
CA ILE A 169 -2.50 9.03 23.92
C ILE A 169 -2.59 10.48 23.50
#